data_d260a887addf22ea555cf972a92b4d8b
#
_entry.id   d260a887addf22ea555cf972a92b4d8b
#
_cell.length_a   1.000
_cell.length_b   1.000
_cell.length_c   1.000
_cell.angle_alpha   90.00
_cell.angle_beta   90.00
_cell.angle_gamma   90.00
#
_symmetry.space_group_name_H-M   'P 1'
#
loop_
_entity.id
_entity.type
_entity.pdbx_description
1 polymer ?
#
loop_
_entity_poly.entity_id
_entity_poly.type
_entity_poly.pdbx_seq_one_letter_code
_entity_poly.pdbx_strand_id
1 'polypeptide(L)'
;MRIRPDKPGPGQESVWDYPRPPRVEPVSGRVTIELNGQRIVDTTRALRVLETSHPPTVYVPRADIVDGALRDADGTSFCEFKGRAGYLDVVAGDRVAAKAAWYYPNPSRGYEQLVDHVAIYPGRMDECTLDGELVTAQEGDFYGGWITSRGVGPFKGAPGTWGW
;
A
#
# COMPACT_ATOMS: atom_id res chain seq x y z
N MET A 1 -1.87 -9.16 -26.73
CA MET A 1 -2.41 -10.31 -25.97
C MET A 1 -3.58 -9.84 -25.11
N ARG A 2 -4.68 -10.55 -25.18
CA ARG A 2 -5.85 -10.20 -24.36
C ARG A 2 -5.68 -10.74 -22.94
N ILE A 3 -5.79 -9.87 -21.94
CA ILE A 3 -5.71 -10.24 -20.54
C ILE A 3 -7.03 -10.88 -20.14
N ARG A 4 -6.95 -12.00 -19.40
CA ARG A 4 -8.10 -12.68 -18.82
C ARG A 4 -8.05 -12.54 -17.32
N PRO A 5 -8.91 -11.71 -16.72
CA PRO A 5 -9.00 -11.61 -15.27
C PRO A 5 -9.35 -12.95 -14.63
N ASP A 6 -8.73 -13.24 -13.49
CA ASP A 6 -9.08 -14.42 -12.72
C ASP A 6 -10.49 -14.27 -12.15
N LYS A 7 -11.22 -15.38 -12.06
CA LYS A 7 -12.57 -15.37 -11.53
C LYS A 7 -12.53 -15.37 -10.00
N PRO A 8 -13.12 -14.35 -9.33
CA PRO A 8 -13.14 -14.33 -7.88
C PRO A 8 -14.04 -15.42 -7.30
N GLY A 9 -13.59 -16.04 -6.21
CA GLY A 9 -14.38 -16.94 -5.39
C GLY A 9 -15.10 -16.20 -4.26
N PRO A 10 -15.74 -16.93 -3.32
CA PRO A 10 -16.41 -16.32 -2.17
C PRO A 10 -15.45 -15.46 -1.34
N GLY A 11 -15.87 -14.24 -0.97
CA GLY A 11 -15.06 -13.30 -0.19
C GLY A 11 -13.91 -12.66 -0.94
N GLN A 12 -13.83 -12.88 -2.25
CA GLN A 12 -12.77 -12.30 -3.10
C GLN A 12 -13.33 -11.26 -4.06
N GLU A 13 -12.48 -10.36 -4.49
CA GLU A 13 -12.77 -9.38 -5.53
C GLU A 13 -11.67 -9.41 -6.60
N SER A 14 -12.04 -9.08 -7.84
CA SER A 14 -11.06 -8.97 -8.94
C SER A 14 -10.50 -7.55 -8.98
N VAL A 15 -9.17 -7.43 -9.03
CA VAL A 15 -8.53 -6.12 -9.17
C VAL A 15 -8.84 -5.47 -10.52
N TRP A 16 -9.32 -6.23 -11.49
CA TRP A 16 -9.74 -5.69 -12.79
C TRP A 16 -11.09 -4.99 -12.74
N ASP A 17 -11.86 -5.16 -11.65
CA ASP A 17 -13.11 -4.44 -11.39
C ASP A 17 -12.88 -3.13 -10.65
N TYR A 18 -11.64 -2.83 -10.23
CA TYR A 18 -11.31 -1.58 -9.57
C TYR A 18 -11.37 -0.41 -10.54
N PRO A 19 -11.72 0.80 -10.06
CA PRO A 19 -11.95 1.94 -10.93
C PRO A 19 -10.65 2.66 -11.35
N ARG A 20 -10.79 3.48 -12.36
CA ARG A 20 -9.79 4.48 -12.73
C ARG A 20 -10.56 5.75 -13.14
N PRO A 21 -10.39 6.89 -12.45
CA PRO A 21 -9.38 7.17 -11.41
C PRO A 21 -9.56 6.31 -10.15
N PRO A 22 -8.48 6.18 -9.36
CA PRO A 22 -8.50 5.32 -8.16
C PRO A 22 -9.54 5.76 -7.13
N ARG A 23 -10.04 4.79 -6.38
CA ARG A 23 -11.00 5.02 -5.27
C ARG A 23 -10.35 4.76 -3.93
N VAL A 24 -10.64 5.62 -2.95
CA VAL A 24 -10.23 5.46 -1.56
C VAL A 24 -11.39 4.92 -0.74
N GLU A 25 -11.15 3.88 0.05
CA GLU A 25 -12.15 3.35 0.98
C GLU A 25 -11.49 2.75 2.23
N PRO A 26 -12.24 2.56 3.34
CA PRO A 26 -11.70 1.91 4.52
C PRO A 26 -11.30 0.46 4.25
N VAL A 27 -10.22 0.01 4.92
CA VAL A 27 -9.87 -1.40 5.00
C VAL A 27 -10.76 -2.06 6.05
N SER A 28 -11.37 -3.19 5.70
CA SER A 28 -12.08 -4.00 6.67
C SER A 28 -11.07 -4.92 7.37
N GLY A 29 -10.80 -4.66 8.65
CA GLY A 29 -9.94 -5.50 9.45
C GLY A 29 -8.74 -4.80 10.07
N ARG A 30 -7.91 -5.60 10.72
CA ARG A 30 -6.72 -5.14 11.44
C ARG A 30 -5.48 -5.28 10.57
N VAL A 31 -4.69 -4.21 10.50
CA VAL A 31 -3.43 -4.15 9.80
C VAL A 31 -2.29 -4.10 10.81
N THR A 32 -1.29 -4.98 10.66
CA THR A 32 -0.06 -4.93 11.46
C THR A 32 1.15 -4.95 10.55
N ILE A 33 2.22 -4.25 10.97
CA ILE A 33 3.51 -4.25 10.27
C ILE A 33 4.62 -4.43 11.30
N GLU A 34 5.54 -5.33 11.00
CA GLU A 34 6.71 -5.60 11.83
C GLU A 34 8.00 -5.38 11.07
N LEU A 35 8.97 -4.78 11.77
CA LEU A 35 10.32 -4.55 11.28
C LEU A 35 11.30 -4.74 12.44
N ASN A 36 12.35 -5.51 12.22
CA ASN A 36 13.40 -5.78 13.21
C ASN A 36 12.84 -6.27 14.56
N GLY A 37 11.86 -7.17 14.51
CA GLY A 37 11.22 -7.74 15.68
C GLY A 37 10.27 -6.79 16.42
N GLN A 38 10.01 -5.60 15.88
CA GLN A 38 9.13 -4.61 16.51
C GLN A 38 7.86 -4.44 15.69
N ARG A 39 6.72 -4.43 16.36
CA ARG A 39 5.45 -4.08 15.72
C ARG A 39 5.35 -2.57 15.65
N ILE A 40 5.58 -2.02 14.45
CA ILE A 40 5.60 -0.57 14.22
C ILE A 40 4.24 0.00 13.83
N VAL A 41 3.34 -0.84 13.35
CA VAL A 41 1.96 -0.46 12.99
C VAL A 41 0.99 -1.48 13.53
N ASP A 42 -0.08 -0.99 14.14
CA ASP A 42 -1.22 -1.78 14.57
C ASP A 42 -2.45 -0.90 14.50
N THR A 43 -3.32 -1.15 13.51
CA THR A 43 -4.45 -0.27 13.24
C THR A 43 -5.66 -1.01 12.70
N THR A 44 -6.85 -0.53 13.07
CA THR A 44 -8.12 -0.92 12.46
C THR A 44 -8.72 0.23 11.64
N ARG A 45 -7.95 1.29 11.39
CA ARG A 45 -8.40 2.52 10.72
C ARG A 45 -7.64 2.77 9.41
N ALA A 46 -7.08 1.72 8.80
CA ALA A 46 -6.38 1.86 7.54
C ALA A 46 -7.34 2.18 6.40
N LEU A 47 -6.82 2.85 5.39
CA LEU A 47 -7.49 3.10 4.12
C LEU A 47 -6.83 2.26 3.03
N ARG A 48 -7.57 1.97 1.97
CA ARG A 48 -7.01 1.34 0.78
C ARG A 48 -7.34 2.15 -0.46
N VAL A 49 -6.41 2.22 -1.37
CA VAL A 49 -6.59 2.85 -2.68
C VAL A 49 -6.70 1.73 -3.71
N LEU A 50 -7.78 1.77 -4.47
CA LEU A 50 -8.13 0.75 -5.45
C LEU A 50 -8.02 1.32 -6.85
N GLU A 51 -7.17 0.71 -7.66
CA GLU A 51 -6.95 1.10 -9.05
C GLU A 51 -6.92 -0.14 -9.92
N THR A 52 -7.57 -0.08 -11.08
CA THR A 52 -7.63 -1.18 -12.06
C THR A 52 -6.29 -1.87 -12.24
N SER A 53 -6.26 -3.19 -12.17
CA SER A 53 -5.11 -4.08 -12.33
C SER A 53 -4.09 -4.12 -11.19
N HIS A 54 -4.19 -3.21 -10.22
CA HIS A 54 -3.30 -3.19 -9.05
C HIS A 54 -3.91 -3.91 -7.86
N PRO A 55 -3.13 -4.64 -7.05
CA PRO A 55 -3.59 -4.99 -5.72
C PRO A 55 -3.81 -3.72 -4.89
N PRO A 56 -4.65 -3.76 -3.84
CA PRO A 56 -4.89 -2.57 -3.02
C PRO A 56 -3.60 -2.01 -2.44
N THR A 57 -3.43 -0.69 -2.47
CA THR A 57 -2.38 -0.01 -1.71
C THR A 57 -2.97 0.43 -0.38
N VAL A 58 -2.34 0.00 0.71
CA VAL A 58 -2.83 0.25 2.08
C VAL A 58 -2.14 1.47 2.66
N TYR A 59 -2.94 2.40 3.21
CA TYR A 59 -2.49 3.62 3.88
C TYR A 59 -2.88 3.54 5.34
N VAL A 60 -1.91 3.69 6.23
CA VAL A 60 -2.13 3.61 7.67
C VAL A 60 -2.06 5.01 8.29
N PRO A 61 -2.90 5.31 9.30
CA PRO A 61 -2.83 6.61 9.97
C PRO A 61 -1.48 6.80 10.66
N ARG A 62 -0.88 7.99 10.53
CA ARG A 62 0.36 8.31 11.27
C ARG A 62 0.20 8.10 12.76
N ALA A 63 -0.98 8.40 13.30
CA ALA A 63 -1.26 8.24 14.73
C ALA A 63 -1.14 6.79 15.22
N ASP A 64 -1.26 5.81 14.33
CA ASP A 64 -1.18 4.39 14.67
C ASP A 64 0.18 3.78 14.31
N ILE A 65 1.15 4.61 13.96
CA ILE A 65 2.55 4.22 13.74
C ILE A 65 3.34 4.60 15.00
N VAL A 66 4.16 3.68 15.48
CA VAL A 66 4.98 3.89 16.69
C VAL A 66 5.88 5.12 16.54
N ASP A 67 5.97 5.94 17.59
CA ASP A 67 6.83 7.11 17.60
C ASP A 67 8.28 6.75 17.27
N GLY A 68 8.91 7.54 16.40
CA GLY A 68 10.28 7.31 15.97
C GLY A 68 10.45 6.29 14.83
N ALA A 69 9.36 5.64 14.41
CA ALA A 69 9.45 4.67 13.32
C ALA A 69 9.56 5.31 11.93
N LEU A 70 9.24 6.58 11.79
CA LEU A 70 9.32 7.31 10.53
C LEU A 70 10.39 8.40 10.61
N ARG A 71 11.15 8.55 9.52
CA ARG A 71 12.16 9.61 9.39
C ARG A 71 12.08 10.17 7.96
N ASP A 72 12.14 11.49 7.83
CA ASP A 72 12.09 12.14 6.52
C ASP A 72 13.20 11.61 5.62
N ALA A 73 12.84 11.33 4.37
CA ALA A 73 13.77 10.93 3.32
C ALA A 73 13.71 11.94 2.17
N ASP A 74 14.80 12.00 1.40
CA ASP A 74 14.88 12.89 0.25
C ASP A 74 14.04 12.38 -0.92
N GLY A 75 13.67 13.30 -1.78
CA GLY A 75 12.99 13.00 -3.04
C GLY A 75 11.49 13.18 -2.97
N THR A 76 10.92 13.33 -4.15
CA THR A 76 9.48 13.45 -4.34
C THR A 76 9.10 12.73 -5.62
N SER A 77 7.83 12.35 -5.72
CA SER A 77 7.24 11.89 -6.98
C SER A 77 5.88 12.54 -7.16
N PHE A 78 5.33 12.41 -8.35
CA PHE A 78 4.03 13.00 -8.67
C PHE A 78 3.08 11.94 -9.21
N CYS A 79 1.91 11.85 -8.60
CA CYS A 79 0.81 11.03 -9.10
C CYS A 79 -0.23 11.96 -9.73
N GLU A 80 -0.61 11.69 -10.99
CA GLU A 80 -1.59 12.53 -11.68
C GLU A 80 -2.96 12.58 -10.96
N PHE A 81 -3.28 11.57 -10.18
CA PHE A 81 -4.54 11.51 -9.44
C PHE A 81 -4.43 12.05 -8.01
N LYS A 82 -3.37 11.70 -7.28
CA LYS A 82 -3.26 11.95 -5.84
C LYS A 82 -2.41 13.16 -5.46
N GLY A 83 -1.56 13.61 -6.36
CA GLY A 83 -0.69 14.76 -6.13
C GLY A 83 0.77 14.40 -5.89
N ARG A 84 1.51 15.31 -5.25
CA ARG A 84 2.93 15.11 -4.96
C ARG A 84 3.12 14.26 -3.72
N ALA A 85 3.94 13.22 -3.82
CA ALA A 85 4.31 12.36 -2.71
C ALA A 85 5.66 12.76 -2.14
N GLY A 86 5.79 12.70 -0.81
CA GLY A 86 7.07 12.71 -0.10
C GLY A 86 7.44 11.28 0.32
N TYR A 87 8.71 11.05 0.60
CA TYR A 87 9.21 9.74 1.02
C TYR A 87 9.69 9.76 2.46
N LEU A 88 9.61 8.59 3.09
CA LEU A 88 10.03 8.38 4.46
C LEU A 88 10.89 7.11 4.56
N ASP A 89 11.90 7.16 5.43
CA ASP A 89 12.56 5.95 5.92
C ASP A 89 11.71 5.34 7.02
N VAL A 90 11.70 4.02 7.12
CA VAL A 90 11.08 3.30 8.24
C VAL A 90 12.19 2.76 9.12
N VAL A 91 12.12 3.06 10.42
CA VAL A 91 13.19 2.79 11.39
C VAL A 91 12.67 1.92 12.52
N ALA A 92 13.41 0.88 12.84
CA ALA A 92 13.14 0.03 14.01
C ALA A 92 14.46 -0.39 14.64
N GLY A 93 14.77 0.16 15.82
CA GLY A 93 16.06 -0.05 16.46
C GLY A 93 17.19 0.50 15.59
N ASP A 94 18.18 -0.32 15.29
CA ASP A 94 19.32 0.01 14.43
C ASP A 94 19.05 -0.26 12.94
N ARG A 95 17.88 -0.80 12.59
CA ARG A 95 17.52 -1.09 11.20
C ARG A 95 16.80 0.09 10.57
N VAL A 96 17.27 0.49 9.39
CA VAL A 96 16.66 1.54 8.57
C VAL A 96 16.28 0.96 7.22
N ALA A 97 15.00 0.98 6.90
CA ALA A 97 14.51 0.69 5.56
C ALA A 97 14.37 2.02 4.80
N ALA A 98 15.36 2.34 3.99
CA ALA A 98 15.43 3.63 3.30
C ALA A 98 14.33 3.77 2.26
N LYS A 99 13.63 4.91 2.27
CA LYS A 99 12.54 5.23 1.33
C LYS A 99 11.50 4.11 1.22
N ALA A 100 11.20 3.49 2.36
CA ALA A 100 10.28 2.36 2.43
C ALA A 100 8.82 2.79 2.58
N ALA A 101 8.55 4.09 2.64
CA ALA A 101 7.21 4.63 2.80
C ALA A 101 7.04 5.93 2.02
N TRP A 102 5.78 6.29 1.74
CA TRP A 102 5.45 7.56 1.10
C TRP A 102 4.14 8.10 1.64
N TYR A 103 3.92 9.39 1.41
CA TYR A 103 2.72 10.09 1.87
C TYR A 103 2.40 11.25 0.94
N TYR A 104 1.18 11.75 1.02
CA TYR A 104 0.72 12.91 0.26
C TYR A 104 0.44 14.06 1.24
N PRO A 105 1.36 15.06 1.38
CA PRO A 105 1.15 16.17 2.31
C PRO A 105 -0.03 17.05 1.94
N ASN A 106 -0.29 17.19 0.63
CA ASN A 106 -1.41 17.96 0.09
C ASN A 106 -2.11 17.11 -0.98
N PRO A 107 -2.92 16.12 -0.58
CA PRO A 107 -3.61 15.27 -1.54
C PRO A 107 -4.49 16.09 -2.50
N SER A 108 -4.54 15.67 -3.75
CA SER A 108 -5.40 16.28 -4.75
C SER A 108 -6.88 16.12 -4.40
N ARG A 109 -7.72 16.96 -4.99
CA ARG A 109 -9.16 16.90 -4.79
C ARG A 109 -9.70 15.49 -5.05
N GLY A 110 -10.47 14.98 -4.11
CA GLY A 110 -11.00 13.62 -4.12
C GLY A 110 -10.17 12.64 -3.31
N TYR A 111 -8.96 13.02 -2.87
CA TYR A 111 -8.05 12.16 -2.10
C TYR A 111 -7.68 12.74 -0.74
N GLU A 112 -8.46 13.71 -0.27
CA GLU A 112 -8.20 14.41 1.00
C GLU A 112 -8.15 13.46 2.19
N GLN A 113 -8.81 12.31 2.12
CA GLN A 113 -8.77 11.28 3.17
C GLN A 113 -7.35 10.75 3.43
N LEU A 114 -6.45 10.85 2.43
CA LEU A 114 -5.08 10.34 2.56
C LEU A 114 -4.17 11.27 3.37
N VAL A 115 -4.62 12.48 3.71
CA VAL A 115 -3.83 13.36 4.58
C VAL A 115 -3.58 12.66 5.92
N ASP A 116 -2.38 12.82 6.49
CA ASP A 116 -1.94 12.17 7.72
C ASP A 116 -1.92 10.62 7.67
N HIS A 117 -1.91 10.06 6.47
CA HIS A 117 -1.72 8.63 6.26
C HIS A 117 -0.40 8.35 5.54
N VAL A 118 0.12 7.15 5.74
CA VAL A 118 1.39 6.71 5.15
C VAL A 118 1.19 5.34 4.53
N ALA A 119 1.69 5.17 3.30
CA ALA A 119 1.78 3.88 2.66
C ALA A 119 3.19 3.32 2.85
N ILE A 120 3.28 2.05 3.21
CA ILE A 120 4.56 1.38 3.46
C ILE A 120 4.70 0.22 2.48
N TYR A 121 5.87 0.13 1.82
CA TYR A 121 6.17 -0.98 0.91
C TYR A 121 6.25 -2.29 1.71
N PRO A 122 5.33 -3.25 1.48
CA PRO A 122 5.36 -4.49 2.26
C PRO A 122 6.61 -5.32 2.00
N GLY A 123 7.17 -5.24 0.80
CA GLY A 123 8.41 -5.95 0.46
C GLY A 123 9.66 -5.44 1.19
N ARG A 124 9.59 -4.28 1.83
CA ARG A 124 10.69 -3.68 2.61
C ARG A 124 10.56 -3.96 4.11
N MET A 125 9.45 -4.54 4.53
CA MET A 125 9.19 -4.90 5.92
C MET A 125 9.44 -6.38 6.15
N ASP A 126 9.59 -6.77 7.41
CA ASP A 126 9.74 -8.18 7.75
C ASP A 126 8.40 -8.91 7.64
N GLU A 127 7.32 -8.25 8.06
CA GLU A 127 6.01 -8.84 8.02
C GLU A 127 4.92 -7.77 7.95
N CYS A 128 3.98 -7.94 7.02
CA CYS A 128 2.73 -7.19 6.99
C CYS A 128 1.58 -8.18 7.05
N THR A 129 0.56 -7.89 7.86
CA THR A 129 -0.63 -8.76 7.96
C THR A 129 -1.91 -7.95 7.79
N LEU A 130 -2.93 -8.62 7.28
CA LEU A 130 -4.31 -8.14 7.24
C LEU A 130 -5.19 -9.21 7.87
N ASP A 131 -5.80 -8.90 9.01
CA ASP A 131 -6.55 -9.86 9.83
C ASP A 131 -5.78 -11.16 10.08
N GLY A 132 -4.47 -11.03 10.39
CA GLY A 132 -3.60 -12.16 10.66
C GLY A 132 -3.08 -12.89 9.43
N GLU A 133 -3.56 -12.58 8.23
CA GLU A 133 -3.04 -13.17 7.00
C GLU A 133 -1.78 -12.42 6.55
N LEU A 134 -0.73 -13.18 6.22
CA LEU A 134 0.51 -12.61 5.68
C LEU A 134 0.27 -12.02 4.29
N VAL A 135 0.72 -10.79 4.11
CA VAL A 135 0.62 -10.07 2.85
C VAL A 135 1.78 -10.43 1.93
N THR A 136 1.48 -10.63 0.65
CA THR A 136 2.48 -10.75 -0.41
C THR A 136 2.63 -9.38 -1.10
N ALA A 137 3.86 -8.93 -1.28
CA ALA A 137 4.14 -7.66 -1.95
C ALA A 137 3.87 -7.77 -3.46
N GLN A 138 3.31 -6.70 -4.03
CA GLN A 138 3.20 -6.54 -5.48
C GLN A 138 4.61 -6.57 -6.10
N GLU A 139 4.76 -7.28 -7.22
CA GLU A 139 6.02 -7.34 -7.94
C GLU A 139 6.43 -5.96 -8.48
N GLY A 140 7.74 -5.73 -8.58
CA GLY A 140 8.35 -4.49 -9.05
C GLY A 140 8.72 -3.58 -7.88
N ASP A 141 9.70 -2.70 -8.10
CA ASP A 141 10.23 -1.82 -7.05
C ASP A 141 9.44 -0.51 -6.91
N PHE A 142 8.53 -0.26 -7.85
CA PHE A 142 7.80 1.02 -7.91
C PHE A 142 6.45 0.97 -7.19
N TYR A 143 5.75 -0.16 -7.26
CA TYR A 143 4.41 -0.29 -6.70
C TYR A 143 4.44 -0.91 -5.31
N GLY A 144 3.55 -0.47 -4.45
CA GLY A 144 3.48 -0.91 -3.06
C GLY A 144 2.19 -1.62 -2.69
N GLY A 145 1.52 -2.28 -3.65
CA GLY A 145 0.27 -2.98 -3.39
C GLY A 145 0.42 -4.19 -2.49
N TRP A 146 -0.65 -4.49 -1.79
CA TRP A 146 -0.75 -5.57 -0.81
C TRP A 146 -1.62 -6.69 -1.36
N ILE A 147 -1.02 -7.85 -1.63
CA ILE A 147 -1.72 -9.03 -2.13
C ILE A 147 -2.11 -9.94 -0.96
N THR A 148 -3.40 -10.22 -0.85
CA THR A 148 -3.97 -11.15 0.13
C THR A 148 -4.94 -12.10 -0.57
N SER A 149 -5.50 -13.04 0.18
CA SER A 149 -6.52 -13.95 -0.33
C SER A 149 -7.83 -13.25 -0.71
N ARG A 150 -8.00 -11.97 -0.33
CA ARG A 150 -9.23 -11.19 -0.64
C ARG A 150 -9.30 -10.72 -2.08
N GLY A 151 -8.19 -10.74 -2.82
CA GLY A 151 -8.12 -10.25 -4.18
C GLY A 151 -7.53 -11.26 -5.14
N VAL A 152 -8.05 -11.27 -6.37
CA VAL A 152 -7.51 -12.10 -7.45
C VAL A 152 -7.05 -11.22 -8.61
N GLY A 153 -6.04 -11.70 -9.34
CA GLY A 153 -5.37 -11.00 -10.41
C GLY A 153 -5.80 -11.40 -11.82
N PRO A 154 -4.87 -11.41 -12.74
CA PRO A 154 -3.45 -11.15 -12.57
C PRO A 154 -3.16 -9.70 -12.17
N PHE A 155 -2.03 -9.51 -11.45
CA PHE A 155 -1.66 -8.20 -10.90
C PHE A 155 -0.60 -7.52 -11.75
N LYS A 156 -0.75 -6.20 -11.96
CA LYS A 156 0.30 -5.38 -12.55
C LYS A 156 1.53 -5.40 -11.64
N GLY A 157 2.73 -5.34 -12.23
CA GLY A 157 4.00 -5.27 -11.54
C GLY A 157 5.06 -6.19 -12.11
N ALA A 158 4.67 -7.36 -12.62
CA ALA A 158 5.60 -8.29 -13.29
C ALA A 158 6.09 -7.70 -14.62
N PRO A 159 7.26 -8.18 -15.14
CA PRO A 159 7.72 -7.75 -16.45
C PRO A 159 6.66 -7.95 -17.54
N GLY A 160 6.49 -6.93 -18.40
CA GLY A 160 5.52 -6.97 -19.50
C GLY A 160 4.15 -6.43 -19.14
N THR A 161 3.92 -5.94 -17.90
CA THR A 161 2.60 -5.46 -17.44
C THR A 161 2.47 -3.95 -17.41
N TRP A 162 3.44 -3.20 -17.89
CA TRP A 162 3.48 -1.74 -17.77
C TRP A 162 2.29 -1.03 -18.43
N GLY A 163 1.72 -1.63 -19.47
CA GLY A 163 0.56 -1.07 -20.16
C GLY A 163 -0.81 -1.43 -19.56
N TRP A 164 -0.83 -2.14 -18.46
CA TRP A 164 -2.08 -2.60 -17.84
C TRP A 164 -2.85 -1.48 -17.15
#